data_123f4056c0ea3d71dd99516f486c5881
#
_entry.id   123f4056c0ea3d71dd99516f486c5881
#
_cell.length_a   1.000
_cell.length_b   1.000
_cell.length_c   1.000
_cell.angle_alpha   90.00
_cell.angle_beta   90.00
_cell.angle_gamma   90.00
#
_symmetry.space_group_name_H-M   'P 1'
#
loop_
_entity.id
_entity.type
_entity.pdbx_description
1 polymer ?
#
loop_
_entity_poly.entity_id
_entity_poly.type
_entity_poly.pdbx_seq_one_letter_code
_entity_poly.pdbx_strand_id
1 'polypeptide(L)'
;PERLDANYIGADGEKHRPVMLHRACLGSFERFIGILIEEHAGRLPFWLAPRQVVVASIVSEADDVVHQAVAQLRAAGVRAEADIRNEKINYKIREHSVGKVPVILAIGRNEVEAGTVTIRRLGDTRTELRPLAEVVADLGAEAVAPDLR
;
A
#
# COMPACT_ATOMS: atom_id res chain seq x y z
N PRO A 1 34.91 -19.22 -5.75
CA PRO A 1 34.59 -20.23 -6.75
C PRO A 1 35.47 -21.49 -6.63
N GLU A 2 36.75 -21.35 -6.38
CA GLU A 2 37.69 -22.48 -6.32
C GLU A 2 37.30 -23.51 -5.27
N ARG A 3 37.02 -23.10 -4.02
CA ARG A 3 36.66 -24.03 -2.93
C ARG A 3 35.38 -24.80 -3.16
N LEU A 4 34.48 -24.27 -4.02
CA LEU A 4 33.20 -24.87 -4.38
C LEU A 4 33.25 -25.57 -5.74
N ASP A 5 34.42 -25.60 -6.39
CA ASP A 5 34.62 -26.07 -7.76
C ASP A 5 33.57 -25.57 -8.75
N ALA A 6 33.13 -24.30 -8.59
CA ALA A 6 32.17 -23.69 -9.46
C ALA A 6 32.79 -23.41 -10.83
N ASN A 7 32.16 -23.92 -11.90
CA ASN A 7 32.60 -23.76 -13.28
C ASN A 7 31.41 -23.43 -14.19
N TYR A 8 31.66 -22.77 -15.31
CA TYR A 8 30.71 -22.64 -16.41
C TYR A 8 31.37 -22.99 -17.74
N ILE A 9 30.59 -23.35 -18.73
CA ILE A 9 31.06 -23.57 -20.09
C ILE A 9 31.03 -22.27 -20.85
N GLY A 10 32.18 -21.81 -21.33
CA GLY A 10 32.31 -20.61 -22.13
C GLY A 10 31.81 -20.78 -23.57
N ALA A 11 31.79 -19.71 -24.33
CA ALA A 11 31.44 -19.73 -25.77
C ALA A 11 32.44 -20.54 -26.63
N ASP A 12 33.63 -20.75 -26.09
CA ASP A 12 34.69 -21.60 -26.67
C ASP A 12 34.50 -23.10 -26.41
N GLY A 13 33.46 -23.49 -25.64
CA GLY A 13 33.18 -24.88 -25.22
C GLY A 13 34.03 -25.37 -24.06
N GLU A 14 34.92 -24.55 -23.50
CA GLU A 14 35.80 -24.90 -22.41
C GLU A 14 35.24 -24.55 -21.04
N LYS A 15 35.75 -25.18 -19.97
CA LYS A 15 35.40 -24.89 -18.58
C LYS A 15 36.16 -23.66 -18.07
N HIS A 16 35.40 -22.67 -17.60
CA HIS A 16 35.96 -21.48 -17.00
C HIS A 16 35.50 -21.31 -15.53
N ARG A 17 36.36 -20.66 -14.73
CA ARG A 17 36.00 -20.23 -13.37
C ARG A 17 35.17 -18.94 -13.40
N PRO A 18 33.99 -18.88 -12.76
CA PRO A 18 33.27 -17.64 -12.66
C PRO A 18 33.94 -16.66 -11.69
N VAL A 19 33.82 -15.39 -11.99
CA VAL A 19 34.08 -14.31 -11.01
C VAL A 19 32.85 -14.18 -10.13
N MET A 20 33.04 -14.21 -8.81
CA MET A 20 31.97 -14.04 -7.85
C MET A 20 31.99 -12.60 -7.33
N LEU A 21 30.89 -11.89 -7.52
CA LEU A 21 30.68 -10.53 -7.01
C LEU A 21 29.70 -10.59 -5.85
N HIS A 22 30.16 -10.16 -4.68
CA HIS A 22 29.31 -9.95 -3.52
C HIS A 22 28.99 -8.46 -3.37
N ARG A 23 27.71 -8.13 -3.29
CA ARG A 23 27.26 -6.76 -3.08
C ARG A 23 26.15 -6.73 -2.03
N ALA A 24 26.33 -5.91 -1.01
CA ALA A 24 25.29 -5.57 -0.05
C ALA A 24 24.88 -4.11 -0.29
N CYS A 25 23.62 -3.88 -0.67
CA CYS A 25 23.13 -2.53 -0.94
C CYS A 25 22.54 -1.85 0.30
N LEU A 26 21.84 -2.60 1.14
CA LEU A 26 21.06 -2.08 2.28
C LEU A 26 21.54 -2.61 3.64
N GLY A 27 22.53 -3.49 3.68
CA GLY A 27 22.94 -4.21 4.87
C GLY A 27 21.87 -5.23 5.28
N SER A 28 21.14 -5.01 6.39
CA SER A 28 20.00 -5.83 6.79
C SER A 28 18.69 -5.10 6.49
N PHE A 29 17.69 -5.82 5.96
CA PHE A 29 16.36 -5.26 5.70
C PHE A 29 15.69 -4.74 6.96
N GLU A 30 15.83 -5.45 8.08
CA GLU A 30 15.24 -5.08 9.36
C GLU A 30 15.79 -3.73 9.84
N ARG A 31 17.10 -3.53 9.75
CA ARG A 31 17.71 -2.26 10.12
C ARG A 31 17.29 -1.14 9.17
N PHE A 32 17.24 -1.41 7.88
CA PHE A 32 16.79 -0.43 6.89
C PHE A 32 15.34 -0.03 7.11
N ILE A 33 14.43 -0.99 7.35
CA ILE A 33 13.03 -0.73 7.67
C ILE A 33 12.93 0.08 8.98
N GLY A 34 13.71 -0.26 10.00
CA GLY A 34 13.78 0.50 11.25
C GLY A 34 14.12 1.96 11.02
N ILE A 35 15.15 2.26 10.21
CA ILE A 35 15.55 3.62 9.84
C ILE A 35 14.43 4.35 9.11
N LEU A 36 13.74 3.69 8.16
CA LEU A 36 12.60 4.28 7.45
C LEU A 36 11.45 4.64 8.40
N ILE A 37 11.13 3.77 9.35
CA ILE A 37 10.08 4.02 10.34
C ILE A 37 10.45 5.22 11.21
N GLU A 38 11.70 5.33 11.66
CA GLU A 38 12.19 6.46 12.45
C GLU A 38 12.14 7.76 11.65
N GLU A 39 12.70 7.78 10.45
CA GLU A 39 12.76 8.97 9.58
C GLU A 39 11.36 9.52 9.27
N HIS A 40 10.40 8.66 9.01
CA HIS A 40 9.02 9.05 8.69
C HIS A 40 8.10 9.12 9.92
N ALA A 41 8.60 8.88 11.14
CA ALA A 41 7.77 8.75 12.34
C ALA A 41 6.57 7.79 12.13
N GLY A 42 6.79 6.70 11.39
CA GLY A 42 5.80 5.72 11.00
C GLY A 42 4.81 6.17 9.90
N ARG A 43 4.89 7.42 9.43
CA ARG A 43 4.04 7.95 8.35
C ARG A 43 4.71 7.77 7.00
N LEU A 44 4.85 6.52 6.57
CA LEU A 44 5.51 6.22 5.31
C LEU A 44 4.82 6.93 4.12
N PRO A 45 5.56 7.30 3.07
CA PRO A 45 4.99 7.77 1.82
C PRO A 45 3.96 6.77 1.28
N PHE A 46 2.92 7.26 0.60
CA PHE A 46 1.79 6.41 0.16
C PHE A 46 2.25 5.17 -0.63
N TRP A 47 3.13 5.35 -1.62
CA TRP A 47 3.66 4.27 -2.44
C TRP A 47 4.43 3.19 -1.65
N LEU A 48 5.02 3.56 -0.50
CA LEU A 48 5.82 2.66 0.35
C LEU A 48 5.01 2.04 1.50
N ALA A 49 3.88 2.63 1.89
CA ALA A 49 3.08 2.16 3.01
C ALA A 49 2.58 0.72 2.79
N PRO A 50 2.77 -0.23 3.74
CA PRO A 50 2.35 -1.62 3.57
C PRO A 50 0.83 -1.77 3.43
N ARG A 51 0.06 -0.91 4.08
CA ARG A 51 -1.38 -0.75 3.96
C ARG A 51 -1.66 0.69 3.57
N GLN A 52 -2.05 0.91 2.31
CA GLN A 52 -2.20 2.25 1.74
C GLN A 52 -3.58 2.83 2.01
N VAL A 53 -4.61 2.00 1.90
CA VAL A 53 -5.99 2.41 2.01
C VAL A 53 -6.77 1.44 2.90
N VAL A 54 -7.61 1.98 3.77
CA VAL A 54 -8.68 1.22 4.40
C VAL A 54 -10.02 1.79 3.94
N VAL A 55 -10.90 0.92 3.45
CA VAL A 55 -12.28 1.27 3.10
C VAL A 55 -13.18 0.78 4.23
N ALA A 56 -13.80 1.72 4.96
CA ALA A 56 -14.61 1.45 6.12
C ALA A 56 -16.10 1.64 5.83
N SER A 57 -16.94 0.65 6.13
CA SER A 57 -18.39 0.82 6.12
C SER A 57 -18.86 1.62 7.35
N ILE A 58 -19.84 2.49 7.14
CA ILE A 58 -20.56 3.20 8.21
C ILE A 58 -21.76 2.38 8.67
N VAL A 59 -22.39 1.66 7.73
CA VAL A 59 -23.55 0.80 7.93
C VAL A 59 -23.34 -0.51 7.19
N SER A 60 -23.94 -1.59 7.67
CA SER A 60 -23.76 -2.93 7.07
C SER A 60 -24.31 -3.07 5.65
N GLU A 61 -25.31 -2.26 5.30
CA GLU A 61 -25.85 -2.22 3.92
C GLU A 61 -24.84 -1.71 2.88
N ALA A 62 -23.74 -1.08 3.33
CA ALA A 62 -22.65 -0.61 2.48
C ALA A 62 -21.54 -1.66 2.27
N ASP A 63 -21.56 -2.80 2.98
CA ASP A 63 -20.44 -3.75 3.00
C ASP A 63 -20.11 -4.32 1.60
N ASP A 64 -21.11 -4.60 0.78
CA ASP A 64 -20.88 -5.07 -0.59
C ASP A 64 -20.18 -4.03 -1.45
N VAL A 65 -20.54 -2.75 -1.30
CA VAL A 65 -19.90 -1.63 -2.01
C VAL A 65 -18.47 -1.42 -1.51
N VAL A 66 -18.22 -1.59 -0.21
CA VAL A 66 -16.87 -1.57 0.37
C VAL A 66 -16.00 -2.66 -0.25
N HIS A 67 -16.49 -3.89 -0.38
CA HIS A 67 -15.75 -4.97 -1.03
C HIS A 67 -15.46 -4.69 -2.51
N GLN A 68 -16.43 -4.14 -3.24
CA GLN A 68 -16.23 -3.72 -4.62
C GLN A 68 -15.17 -2.60 -4.75
N ALA A 69 -15.22 -1.60 -3.87
CA ALA A 69 -14.23 -0.52 -3.84
C ALA A 69 -12.81 -1.04 -3.55
N VAL A 70 -12.66 -1.97 -2.59
CA VAL A 70 -11.38 -2.63 -2.32
C VAL A 70 -10.89 -3.41 -3.52
N ALA A 71 -11.77 -4.14 -4.23
CA ALA A 71 -11.40 -4.88 -5.44
C ALA A 71 -10.90 -3.95 -6.56
N GLN A 72 -11.57 -2.80 -6.78
CA GLN A 72 -11.15 -1.79 -7.76
C GLN A 72 -9.80 -1.18 -7.40
N LEU A 73 -9.59 -0.80 -6.13
CA LEU A 73 -8.32 -0.27 -5.65
C LEU A 73 -7.17 -1.27 -5.85
N ARG A 74 -7.39 -2.54 -5.50
CA ARG A 74 -6.40 -3.60 -5.71
C ARG A 74 -6.10 -3.84 -7.18
N ALA A 75 -7.10 -3.79 -8.04
CA ALA A 75 -6.92 -3.88 -9.50
C ALA A 75 -6.08 -2.70 -10.05
N ALA A 76 -6.17 -1.52 -9.43
CA ALA A 76 -5.34 -0.35 -9.71
C ALA A 76 -3.95 -0.38 -9.04
N GLY A 77 -3.55 -1.50 -8.41
CA GLY A 77 -2.24 -1.66 -7.77
C GLY A 77 -2.13 -1.09 -6.35
N VAL A 78 -3.23 -0.68 -5.74
CA VAL A 78 -3.27 -0.13 -4.38
C VAL A 78 -3.42 -1.25 -3.34
N ARG A 79 -2.62 -1.24 -2.28
CA ARG A 79 -2.77 -2.15 -1.12
C ARG A 79 -3.90 -1.67 -0.23
N ALA A 80 -5.11 -2.17 -0.50
CA ALA A 80 -6.35 -1.78 0.16
C ALA A 80 -6.95 -2.92 0.99
N GLU A 81 -7.57 -2.58 2.12
CA GLU A 81 -8.28 -3.49 3.03
C GLU A 81 -9.68 -2.96 3.34
N ALA A 82 -10.62 -3.89 3.59
CA ALA A 82 -11.97 -3.56 4.04
C ALA A 82 -12.05 -3.56 5.57
N ASP A 83 -12.76 -2.60 6.14
CA ASP A 83 -13.18 -2.63 7.54
C ASP A 83 -14.71 -2.58 7.64
N ILE A 84 -15.31 -3.76 7.65
CA ILE A 84 -16.76 -3.97 7.75
C ILE A 84 -17.20 -4.35 9.17
N ARG A 85 -16.32 -4.16 10.17
CA ARG A 85 -16.68 -4.46 11.57
C ARG A 85 -17.86 -3.61 12.00
N ASN A 86 -18.71 -4.20 12.86
CA ASN A 86 -19.84 -3.47 13.43
C ASN A 86 -19.37 -2.54 14.58
N GLU A 87 -18.61 -1.49 14.19
CA GLU A 87 -18.04 -0.49 15.10
C GLU A 87 -18.35 0.92 14.59
N LYS A 88 -18.40 1.88 15.52
CA LYS A 88 -18.62 3.28 15.16
C LYS A 88 -17.52 3.79 14.23
N ILE A 89 -17.89 4.50 13.18
CA ILE A 89 -16.94 5.02 12.19
C ILE A 89 -15.80 5.84 12.82
N ASN A 90 -16.08 6.63 13.86
CA ASN A 90 -15.05 7.39 14.56
C ASN A 90 -14.02 6.50 15.26
N TYR A 91 -14.44 5.32 15.75
CA TYR A 91 -13.52 4.34 16.32
C TYR A 91 -12.62 3.74 15.26
N LYS A 92 -13.20 3.28 14.13
CA LYS A 92 -12.44 2.77 12.98
C LYS A 92 -11.42 3.80 12.48
N ILE A 93 -11.84 5.06 12.28
CA ILE A 93 -10.95 6.14 11.84
C ILE A 93 -9.79 6.34 12.84
N ARG A 94 -10.08 6.36 14.14
CA ARG A 94 -9.04 6.53 15.16
C ARG A 94 -8.05 5.37 15.14
N GLU A 95 -8.52 4.14 15.10
CA GLU A 95 -7.68 2.94 15.09
C GLU A 95 -6.75 2.93 13.87
N HIS A 96 -7.29 3.15 12.67
CA HIS A 96 -6.49 3.19 11.45
C HIS A 96 -5.54 4.39 11.39
N SER A 97 -5.91 5.53 11.98
CA SER A 97 -5.02 6.69 12.10
C SER A 97 -3.86 6.43 13.07
N VAL A 98 -4.10 5.73 14.19
CA VAL A 98 -3.04 5.26 15.10
C VAL A 98 -2.13 4.26 14.39
N GLY A 99 -2.71 3.35 13.59
CA GLY A 99 -1.99 2.41 12.73
C GLY A 99 -1.28 3.05 11.53
N LYS A 100 -1.28 4.40 11.43
CA LYS A 100 -0.61 5.18 10.38
C LYS A 100 -1.03 4.83 8.95
N VAL A 101 -2.28 4.41 8.75
CA VAL A 101 -2.84 4.19 7.41
C VAL A 101 -2.94 5.53 6.69
N PRO A 102 -2.32 5.69 5.51
CA PRO A 102 -2.27 6.98 4.81
C PRO A 102 -3.64 7.52 4.40
N VAL A 103 -4.54 6.64 3.94
CA VAL A 103 -5.87 7.03 3.44
C VAL A 103 -6.96 6.13 4.03
N ILE A 104 -8.02 6.75 4.50
CA ILE A 104 -9.24 6.07 4.95
C ILE A 104 -10.39 6.55 4.07
N LEU A 105 -11.10 5.61 3.46
CA LEU A 105 -12.33 5.86 2.71
C LEU A 105 -13.51 5.40 3.57
N ALA A 106 -14.51 6.25 3.75
CA ALA A 106 -15.73 5.88 4.46
C ALA A 106 -16.90 5.83 3.47
N ILE A 107 -17.73 4.79 3.59
CA ILE A 107 -18.90 4.56 2.74
C ILE A 107 -20.12 4.32 3.64
N GLY A 108 -21.11 5.18 3.53
CA GLY A 108 -22.43 5.06 4.14
C GLY A 108 -23.53 4.99 3.09
N ARG A 109 -24.78 5.11 3.49
CA ARG A 109 -25.93 5.04 2.56
C ARG A 109 -25.89 6.10 1.46
N ASN A 110 -25.58 7.35 1.83
CA ASN A 110 -25.51 8.44 0.87
C ASN A 110 -24.42 8.23 -0.18
N GLU A 111 -23.26 7.73 0.27
CA GLU A 111 -22.14 7.42 -0.62
C GLU A 111 -22.48 6.27 -1.57
N VAL A 112 -23.20 5.24 -1.10
CA VAL A 112 -23.69 4.14 -1.94
C VAL A 112 -24.61 4.65 -3.03
N GLU A 113 -25.62 5.48 -2.69
CA GLU A 113 -26.58 6.02 -3.63
C GLU A 113 -25.94 6.95 -4.67
N ALA A 114 -24.96 7.75 -4.24
CA ALA A 114 -24.29 8.74 -5.09
C ALA A 114 -23.07 8.19 -5.86
N GLY A 115 -22.60 6.95 -5.59
CA GLY A 115 -21.37 6.41 -6.16
C GLY A 115 -20.12 7.16 -5.72
N THR A 116 -20.15 7.74 -4.52
CA THR A 116 -19.08 8.57 -3.97
C THR A 116 -18.42 7.88 -2.77
N VAL A 117 -17.32 8.43 -2.28
CA VAL A 117 -16.66 8.05 -1.04
C VAL A 117 -16.21 9.28 -0.27
N THR A 118 -16.28 9.23 1.04
CA THR A 118 -15.69 10.24 1.91
C THR A 118 -14.24 9.86 2.16
N ILE A 119 -13.29 10.67 1.66
CA ILE A 119 -11.85 10.45 1.79
C ILE A 119 -11.27 11.26 2.95
N ARG A 120 -10.40 10.64 3.73
CA ARG A 120 -9.60 11.25 4.78
C ARG A 120 -8.14 10.83 4.66
N ARG A 121 -7.23 11.80 4.68
CA ARG A 121 -5.78 11.56 4.68
C ARG A 121 -5.19 11.64 6.09
N LEU A 122 -4.18 10.84 6.36
CA LEU A 122 -3.49 10.81 7.64
C LEU A 122 -2.86 12.18 7.95
N GLY A 123 -3.22 12.74 9.11
CA GLY A 123 -2.73 14.05 9.56
C GLY A 123 -3.58 15.24 9.12
N ASP A 124 -4.58 15.02 8.24
CA ASP A 124 -5.59 16.04 7.92
C ASP A 124 -6.89 15.76 8.67
N THR A 125 -7.51 16.82 9.16
CA THR A 125 -8.85 16.78 9.78
C THR A 125 -9.97 16.98 8.77
N ARG A 126 -9.66 17.50 7.59
CA ARG A 126 -10.63 17.71 6.51
C ARG A 126 -10.98 16.40 5.85
N THR A 127 -12.22 16.30 5.44
CA THR A 127 -12.73 15.20 4.63
C THR A 127 -13.25 15.75 3.31
N GLU A 128 -13.08 14.98 2.25
CA GLU A 128 -13.58 15.33 0.91
C GLU A 128 -14.52 14.24 0.43
N LEU A 129 -15.64 14.65 -0.17
CA LEU A 129 -16.55 13.73 -0.85
C LEU A 129 -16.21 13.73 -2.33
N ARG A 130 -15.89 12.55 -2.89
CA ARG A 130 -15.46 12.42 -4.28
C ARG A 130 -16.04 11.16 -4.95
N PRO A 131 -16.23 11.16 -6.27
CA PRO A 131 -16.59 9.96 -7.01
C PRO A 131 -15.56 8.84 -6.79
N LEU A 132 -16.02 7.61 -6.50
CA LEU A 132 -15.14 6.47 -6.25
C LEU A 132 -14.16 6.22 -7.40
N ALA A 133 -14.64 6.31 -8.65
CA ALA A 133 -13.81 6.05 -9.83
C ALA A 133 -12.60 7.03 -9.94
N GLU A 134 -12.81 8.32 -9.62
CA GLU A 134 -11.72 9.31 -9.61
C GLU A 134 -10.71 9.00 -8.51
N VAL A 135 -11.21 8.66 -7.30
CA VAL A 135 -10.34 8.31 -6.16
C VAL A 135 -9.51 7.08 -6.47
N VAL A 136 -10.08 6.06 -7.11
CA VAL A 136 -9.34 4.85 -7.53
C VAL A 136 -8.24 5.20 -8.53
N ALA A 137 -8.52 6.05 -9.52
CA ALA A 137 -7.53 6.47 -10.51
C ALA A 137 -6.37 7.27 -9.87
N ASP A 138 -6.70 8.25 -9.03
CA ASP A 138 -5.71 9.11 -8.36
C ASP A 138 -4.81 8.29 -7.42
N LEU A 139 -5.41 7.43 -6.58
CA LEU A 139 -4.67 6.60 -5.64
C LEU A 139 -3.84 5.52 -6.37
N GLY A 140 -4.34 5.00 -7.50
CA GLY A 140 -3.56 4.11 -8.36
C GLY A 140 -2.30 4.79 -8.90
N ALA A 141 -2.42 6.03 -9.38
CA ALA A 141 -1.26 6.81 -9.84
C ALA A 141 -0.29 7.14 -8.68
N GLU A 142 -0.82 7.47 -7.48
CA GLU A 142 -0.01 7.77 -6.29
C GLU A 142 0.73 6.52 -5.77
N ALA A 143 0.18 5.32 -5.97
CA ALA A 143 0.76 4.06 -5.53
C ALA A 143 2.03 3.66 -6.31
N VAL A 144 2.24 4.21 -7.50
CA VAL A 144 3.44 3.96 -8.30
C VAL A 144 4.65 4.60 -7.63
N ALA A 145 5.76 3.86 -7.55
CA ALA A 145 7.02 4.37 -7.00
C ALA A 145 7.55 5.56 -7.85
N PRO A 146 8.20 6.56 -7.23
CA PRO A 146 8.62 7.79 -7.93
C PRO A 146 9.54 7.57 -9.13
N ASP A 147 10.34 6.52 -9.12
CA ASP A 147 11.27 6.13 -10.20
C ASP A 147 10.58 5.41 -11.37
N LEU A 148 9.30 5.05 -11.21
CA LEU A 148 8.49 4.37 -12.22
C LEU A 148 7.36 5.25 -12.78
N ARG A 149 7.31 6.52 -12.41
CA ARG A 149 6.31 7.50 -12.85
C ARG A 149 6.70 8.18 -14.15
#